data_7428a822734725f337387ecb2c69b5f6
#
_entry.id   7428a822734725f337387ecb2c69b5f6
#
_cell.length_a   1.000
_cell.length_b   1.000
_cell.length_c   1.000
_cell.angle_alpha   90.00
_cell.angle_beta   90.00
_cell.angle_gamma   90.00
#
_symmetry.space_group_name_H-M   'P 1'
#
loop_
_entity.id
_entity.type
_entity.pdbx_description
1 polymer ?
#
loop_
_entity_poly.entity_id
_entity_poly.type
_entity_poly.pdbx_seq_one_letter_code
_entity_poly.pdbx_strand_id
1 'polypeptide(L)'
;MQNRSFAAAVKAAFPHTIPIMTGYLAVGMAYGVLMASKGYSFLWAGFVSAFAFCGSMQYVAITLLTTAFDPLQAFVLSLMVNARHLFFSLALLPKYRGLGRLRYFMIYTLSDENFSLSSSVEPPEDTDPTLFYFAMSFLTWLYWVAFSMLGGLLGGLITFDITGIDFALTALFVVLFIEQVVKKENRAPGAAGLVCAVAGLAVFGADNMVIPAMVLTLAVLLLERRKLCA
;
A
#
# COMPACT_ATOMS: atom_id res chain seq x y z
N MET A 1 33.19 8.85 -11.69
CA MET A 1 32.56 10.01 -10.99
C MET A 1 31.05 9.75 -10.94
N GLN A 2 30.48 9.56 -9.76
CA GLN A 2 29.03 9.39 -9.64
C GLN A 2 28.32 10.67 -10.11
N ASN A 3 27.32 10.50 -10.97
CA ASN A 3 26.50 11.63 -11.41
C ASN A 3 25.53 12.01 -10.30
N ARG A 4 25.78 13.14 -9.63
CA ARG A 4 24.94 13.65 -8.53
C ARG A 4 23.76 14.49 -9.01
N SER A 5 23.35 14.32 -10.27
CA SER A 5 22.17 15.01 -10.81
C SER A 5 20.90 14.24 -10.48
N PHE A 6 19.92 14.92 -9.88
CA PHE A 6 18.59 14.33 -9.63
C PHE A 6 17.91 13.87 -10.93
N ALA A 7 18.09 14.63 -12.03
CA ALA A 7 17.55 14.24 -13.34
C ALA A 7 18.14 12.90 -13.86
N ALA A 8 19.44 12.66 -13.64
CA ALA A 8 20.06 11.37 -13.98
C ALA A 8 19.51 10.24 -13.12
N ALA A 9 19.33 10.49 -11.82
CA ALA A 9 18.73 9.51 -10.91
C ALA A 9 17.28 9.17 -11.29
N VAL A 10 16.46 10.16 -11.65
CA VAL A 10 15.09 9.94 -12.15
C VAL A 10 15.12 9.14 -13.44
N LYS A 11 16.00 9.46 -14.39
CA LYS A 11 16.13 8.70 -15.65
C LYS A 11 16.51 7.24 -15.40
N ALA A 12 17.39 6.97 -14.44
CA ALA A 12 17.81 5.62 -14.07
C ALA A 12 16.70 4.86 -13.32
N ALA A 13 15.95 5.54 -12.44
CA ALA A 13 14.89 4.93 -11.63
C ALA A 13 13.60 4.66 -12.44
N PHE A 14 13.27 5.52 -13.42
CA PHE A 14 12.01 5.49 -14.16
C PHE A 14 11.66 4.13 -14.76
N PRO A 15 12.55 3.39 -15.45
CA PRO A 15 12.22 2.09 -16.04
C PRO A 15 11.76 1.07 -14.98
N HIS A 16 12.34 1.12 -13.78
CA HIS A 16 12.00 0.22 -12.69
C HIS A 16 10.63 0.54 -12.06
N THR A 17 10.16 1.78 -12.21
CA THR A 17 8.86 2.22 -11.65
C THR A 17 7.69 2.06 -12.62
N ILE A 18 7.92 1.74 -13.91
CA ILE A 18 6.86 1.58 -14.93
C ILE A 18 5.80 0.54 -14.53
N PRO A 19 6.15 -0.66 -14.03
CA PRO A 19 5.14 -1.63 -13.61
C PRO A 19 4.22 -1.10 -12.50
N ILE A 20 4.79 -0.34 -11.56
CA ILE A 20 4.02 0.29 -10.47
C ILE A 20 3.13 1.40 -11.01
N MET A 21 3.65 2.20 -11.94
CA MET A 21 2.89 3.26 -12.59
C MET A 21 1.62 2.71 -13.25
N THR A 22 1.71 1.59 -13.97
CA THR A 22 0.56 0.95 -14.62
C THR A 22 -0.45 0.40 -13.60
N GLY A 23 0.01 -0.20 -12.52
CA GLY A 23 -0.83 -0.64 -11.41
C GLY A 23 -1.54 0.54 -10.72
N TYR A 24 -0.79 1.58 -10.40
CA TYR A 24 -1.33 2.78 -9.75
C TYR A 24 -2.27 3.58 -10.66
N LEU A 25 -2.11 3.50 -11.99
CA LEU A 25 -3.07 4.08 -12.91
C LEU A 25 -4.46 3.49 -12.67
N ALA A 26 -4.58 2.17 -12.60
CA ALA A 26 -5.87 1.51 -12.38
C ALA A 26 -6.40 1.75 -10.97
N VAL A 27 -5.60 1.41 -9.95
CA VAL A 27 -6.04 1.44 -8.55
C VAL A 27 -6.16 2.87 -8.03
N GLY A 28 -5.23 3.77 -8.34
CA GLY A 28 -5.31 5.18 -7.93
C GLY A 28 -6.49 5.90 -8.55
N MET A 29 -6.79 5.63 -9.84
CA MET A 29 -7.99 6.18 -10.48
C MET A 29 -9.27 5.65 -9.83
N ALA A 30 -9.36 4.34 -9.55
CA ALA A 30 -10.51 3.76 -8.85
C ALA A 30 -10.72 4.40 -7.48
N TYR A 31 -9.64 4.64 -6.70
CA TYR A 31 -9.72 5.38 -5.44
C TYR A 31 -10.29 6.79 -5.63
N GLY A 32 -9.78 7.54 -6.62
CA GLY A 32 -10.26 8.89 -6.91
C GLY A 32 -11.73 8.94 -7.29
N VAL A 33 -12.17 8.02 -8.18
CA VAL A 33 -13.59 7.89 -8.57
C VAL A 33 -14.45 7.55 -7.36
N LEU A 34 -14.00 6.65 -6.51
CA LEU A 34 -14.72 6.27 -5.28
C LEU A 34 -14.84 7.45 -4.30
N MET A 35 -13.80 8.27 -4.14
CA MET A 35 -13.87 9.52 -3.36
C MET A 35 -14.89 10.49 -3.93
N ALA A 36 -14.89 10.69 -5.25
CA ALA A 36 -15.86 11.55 -5.93
C ALA A 36 -17.30 11.05 -5.75
N SER A 37 -17.53 9.74 -5.80
CA SER A 37 -18.86 9.12 -5.60
C SER A 37 -19.43 9.36 -4.19
N LYS A 38 -18.55 9.55 -3.21
CA LYS A 38 -18.94 9.88 -1.84
C LYS A 38 -19.02 11.40 -1.59
N GLY A 39 -18.94 12.22 -2.64
CA GLY A 39 -19.06 13.68 -2.58
C GLY A 39 -17.77 14.44 -2.27
N TYR A 40 -16.62 13.76 -2.23
CA TYR A 40 -15.33 14.41 -2.02
C TYR A 40 -14.77 14.91 -3.35
N SER A 41 -14.24 16.15 -3.36
CA SER A 41 -13.59 16.70 -4.56
C SER A 41 -12.28 16.00 -4.86
N PHE A 42 -11.81 16.11 -6.14
CA PHE A 42 -10.52 15.59 -6.56
C PHE A 42 -9.34 16.17 -5.75
N LEU A 43 -9.48 17.38 -5.22
CA LEU A 43 -8.49 17.99 -4.34
C LEU A 43 -8.36 17.23 -3.01
N TRP A 44 -9.46 16.75 -2.44
CA TRP A 44 -9.43 15.91 -1.26
C TRP A 44 -8.80 14.55 -1.55
N ALA A 45 -9.10 13.93 -2.69
CA ALA A 45 -8.43 12.70 -3.10
C ALA A 45 -6.91 12.90 -3.22
N GLY A 46 -6.47 13.99 -3.85
CA GLY A 46 -5.06 14.35 -3.94
C GLY A 46 -4.41 14.67 -2.60
N PHE A 47 -5.09 15.43 -1.75
CA PHE A 47 -4.58 15.78 -0.43
C PHE A 47 -4.36 14.54 0.44
N VAL A 48 -5.37 13.68 0.55
CA VAL A 48 -5.23 12.43 1.31
C VAL A 48 -4.13 11.54 0.72
N SER A 49 -4.06 11.41 -0.61
CA SER A 49 -3.01 10.64 -1.28
C SER A 49 -1.62 11.20 -1.04
N ALA A 50 -1.47 12.53 -1.01
CA ALA A 50 -0.19 13.19 -0.78
C ALA A 50 0.29 13.07 0.68
N PHE A 51 -0.61 13.11 1.65
CA PHE A 51 -0.24 13.18 3.07
C PHE A 51 -0.43 11.87 3.84
N ALA A 52 -1.34 11.00 3.45
CA ALA A 52 -1.51 9.70 4.08
C ALA A 52 -0.69 8.59 3.39
N PHE A 53 -0.50 8.67 2.10
CA PHE A 53 0.23 7.75 1.22
C PHE A 53 0.17 6.29 1.68
N CYS A 54 -1.04 5.78 1.87
CA CYS A 54 -1.28 4.41 2.29
C CYS A 54 -2.48 3.85 1.53
N GLY A 55 -2.26 3.35 0.32
CA GLY A 55 -3.30 2.95 -0.63
C GLY A 55 -4.43 2.14 -0.02
N SER A 56 -4.13 0.99 0.60
CA SER A 56 -5.14 0.13 1.23
C SER A 56 -5.90 0.83 2.36
N MET A 57 -5.20 1.57 3.22
CA MET A 57 -5.85 2.31 4.31
C MET A 57 -6.69 3.48 3.79
N GLN A 58 -6.31 4.11 2.67
CA GLN A 58 -7.11 5.18 2.06
C GLN A 58 -8.48 4.66 1.60
N TYR A 59 -8.55 3.46 1.02
CA TYR A 59 -9.82 2.82 0.68
C TYR A 59 -10.66 2.52 1.92
N VAL A 60 -10.06 1.96 2.97
CA VAL A 60 -10.74 1.72 4.25
C VAL A 60 -11.21 3.03 4.87
N ALA A 61 -10.41 4.10 4.75
CA ALA A 61 -10.74 5.42 5.28
C ALA A 61 -12.01 6.01 4.64
N ILE A 62 -12.31 5.70 3.37
CA ILE A 62 -13.56 6.15 2.75
C ILE A 62 -14.78 5.63 3.53
N THR A 63 -14.77 4.37 3.93
CA THR A 63 -15.84 3.81 4.77
C THR A 63 -15.91 4.53 6.11
N LEU A 64 -14.77 4.77 6.76
CA LEU A 64 -14.72 5.50 8.04
C LEU A 64 -15.22 6.95 7.92
N LEU A 65 -14.98 7.60 6.79
CA LEU A 65 -15.42 8.97 6.53
C LEU A 65 -16.92 9.06 6.20
N THR A 66 -17.54 7.97 5.76
CA THR A 66 -18.95 7.94 5.34
C THR A 66 -19.88 7.28 6.36
N THR A 67 -19.34 6.72 7.43
CA THR A 67 -20.10 6.14 8.55
C THR A 67 -19.96 7.01 9.81
N ALA A 68 -20.68 6.66 10.88
CA ALA A 68 -20.49 7.29 12.17
C ALA A 68 -19.04 7.10 12.64
N PHE A 69 -18.31 8.19 12.86
CA PHE A 69 -16.89 8.15 13.18
C PHE A 69 -16.65 7.59 14.59
N ASP A 70 -16.00 6.45 14.65
CA ASP A 70 -15.48 5.86 15.90
C ASP A 70 -13.94 5.98 15.90
N PRO A 71 -13.36 6.85 16.76
CA PRO A 71 -11.91 7.03 16.83
C PRO A 71 -11.13 5.78 17.20
N LEU A 72 -11.69 4.94 18.08
CA LEU A 72 -11.03 3.72 18.54
C LEU A 72 -10.98 2.69 17.41
N GLN A 73 -12.12 2.49 16.74
CA GLN A 73 -12.18 1.58 15.57
C GLN A 73 -11.25 2.07 14.46
N ALA A 74 -11.24 3.36 14.14
CA ALA A 74 -10.36 3.95 13.13
C ALA A 74 -8.87 3.73 13.49
N PHE A 75 -8.50 3.95 14.75
CA PHE A 75 -7.13 3.73 15.23
C PHE A 75 -6.72 2.25 15.11
N VAL A 76 -7.55 1.34 15.61
CA VAL A 76 -7.27 -0.09 15.56
C VAL A 76 -7.15 -0.58 14.13
N LEU A 77 -8.10 -0.24 13.24
CA LEU A 77 -8.03 -0.61 11.82
C LEU A 77 -6.78 -0.03 11.15
N SER A 78 -6.44 1.23 11.41
CA SER A 78 -5.23 1.84 10.86
C SER A 78 -3.98 1.11 11.31
N LEU A 79 -3.87 0.78 12.59
CA LEU A 79 -2.73 0.05 13.13
C LEU A 79 -2.62 -1.34 12.48
N MET A 80 -3.75 -2.04 12.34
CA MET A 80 -3.80 -3.39 11.80
C MET A 80 -3.42 -3.42 10.31
N VAL A 81 -4.03 -2.57 9.50
CA VAL A 81 -3.75 -2.49 8.05
C VAL A 81 -2.30 -2.10 7.79
N ASN A 82 -1.75 -1.20 8.62
CA ASN A 82 -0.41 -0.66 8.47
C ASN A 82 0.69 -1.40 9.25
N ALA A 83 0.37 -2.41 10.04
CA ALA A 83 1.35 -3.16 10.84
C ALA A 83 2.52 -3.71 10.00
N ARG A 84 2.27 -4.09 8.75
CA ARG A 84 3.29 -4.56 7.79
C ARG A 84 4.39 -3.54 7.51
N HIS A 85 4.09 -2.23 7.57
CA HIS A 85 5.09 -1.18 7.33
C HIS A 85 6.19 -1.14 8.39
N LEU A 86 5.92 -1.63 9.61
CA LEU A 86 6.95 -1.80 10.64
C LEU A 86 8.02 -2.81 10.19
N PHE A 87 7.59 -3.93 9.60
CA PHE A 87 8.51 -4.96 9.10
C PHE A 87 9.27 -4.49 7.87
N PHE A 88 8.62 -3.77 6.95
CA PHE A 88 9.29 -3.16 5.80
C PHE A 88 10.36 -2.17 6.22
N SER A 89 10.05 -1.32 7.19
CA SER A 89 10.98 -0.34 7.72
C SER A 89 12.19 -1.00 8.39
N LEU A 90 11.97 -2.07 9.16
CA LEU A 90 13.06 -2.82 9.79
C LEU A 90 13.95 -3.52 8.74
N ALA A 91 13.36 -4.11 7.71
CA ALA A 91 14.11 -4.80 6.64
C ALA A 91 14.96 -3.84 5.80
N LEU A 92 14.47 -2.61 5.53
CA LEU A 92 15.18 -1.61 4.75
C LEU A 92 16.10 -0.70 5.59
N LEU A 93 16.05 -0.81 6.92
CA LEU A 93 16.86 0.03 7.81
C LEU A 93 18.36 0.00 7.49
N PRO A 94 19.00 -1.17 7.21
CA PRO A 94 20.40 -1.21 6.83
C PRO A 94 20.67 -0.46 5.52
N LYS A 95 19.77 -0.58 4.53
CA LYS A 95 19.89 0.01 3.20
C LYS A 95 19.71 1.54 3.22
N TYR A 96 18.81 2.03 4.08
CA TYR A 96 18.55 3.48 4.23
C TYR A 96 19.45 4.17 5.25
N ARG A 97 20.29 3.41 5.96
CA ARG A 97 21.27 3.95 6.90
C ARG A 97 22.34 4.74 6.13
N GLY A 98 22.49 6.00 6.46
CA GLY A 98 23.49 6.85 5.81
C GLY A 98 22.99 7.67 4.61
N LEU A 99 21.74 7.50 4.17
CA LEU A 99 21.17 8.25 3.04
C LEU A 99 20.74 9.70 3.40
N GLY A 100 21.28 10.27 4.44
CA GLY A 100 21.04 11.66 4.83
C GLY A 100 19.57 11.97 5.17
N ARG A 101 19.13 13.22 4.91
CA ARG A 101 17.77 13.67 5.25
C ARG A 101 16.70 13.13 4.30
N LEU A 102 17.05 12.76 3.08
CA LEU A 102 16.10 12.24 2.08
C LEU A 102 15.48 10.90 2.52
N ARG A 103 16.14 10.16 3.42
CA ARG A 103 15.60 8.92 3.98
C ARG A 103 14.22 9.10 4.65
N TYR A 104 13.94 10.26 5.24
CA TYR A 104 12.65 10.50 5.91
C TYR A 104 11.50 10.49 4.92
N PHE A 105 11.70 11.05 3.73
CA PHE A 105 10.72 10.96 2.65
C PHE A 105 10.56 9.52 2.15
N MET A 106 11.67 8.78 1.96
CA MET A 106 11.62 7.39 1.53
C MET A 106 10.90 6.49 2.55
N ILE A 107 11.10 6.74 3.86
CA ILE A 107 10.39 6.02 4.93
C ILE A 107 8.89 6.39 4.93
N TYR A 108 8.58 7.67 4.77
CA TYR A 108 7.20 8.15 4.70
C TYR A 108 6.44 7.57 3.50
N THR A 109 7.07 7.46 2.34
CA THR A 109 6.48 6.90 1.12
C THR A 109 6.67 5.40 0.98
N LEU A 110 7.02 4.70 2.07
CA LEU A 110 7.21 3.26 2.04
C LEU A 110 5.87 2.54 1.92
N SER A 111 5.67 1.91 0.77
CA SER A 111 4.53 1.04 0.44
C SER A 111 5.03 -0.37 0.12
N ASP A 112 4.12 -1.30 -0.14
CA ASP A 112 4.46 -2.67 -0.59
C ASP A 112 5.33 -2.63 -1.85
N GLU A 113 4.97 -1.76 -2.79
CA GLU A 113 5.65 -1.60 -4.07
C GLU A 113 7.03 -0.96 -3.88
N ASN A 114 7.13 0.10 -3.07
CA ASN A 114 8.40 0.73 -2.75
C ASN A 114 9.33 -0.21 -1.98
N PHE A 115 8.77 -1.02 -1.09
CA PHE A 115 9.53 -2.07 -0.41
C PHE A 115 10.08 -3.10 -1.42
N SER A 116 9.24 -3.57 -2.33
CA SER A 116 9.63 -4.52 -3.37
C SER A 116 10.75 -3.97 -4.26
N LEU A 117 10.60 -2.73 -4.75
CA LEU A 117 11.64 -2.06 -5.55
C LEU A 117 12.93 -1.88 -4.77
N SER A 118 12.84 -1.28 -3.58
CA SER A 118 14.03 -0.97 -2.77
C SER A 118 14.78 -2.23 -2.30
N SER A 119 14.08 -3.36 -2.19
CA SER A 119 14.68 -4.64 -1.82
C SER A 119 15.41 -5.31 -2.98
N SER A 120 14.84 -5.20 -4.20
CA SER A 120 15.28 -5.98 -5.36
C SER A 120 16.13 -5.20 -6.36
N VAL A 121 16.06 -3.85 -6.36
CA VAL A 121 16.78 -3.02 -7.33
C VAL A 121 17.97 -2.35 -6.66
N GLU A 122 19.14 -2.47 -7.30
CA GLU A 122 20.35 -1.77 -6.87
C GLU A 122 20.63 -0.56 -7.81
N PRO A 123 21.16 0.54 -7.26
CA PRO A 123 21.50 1.70 -8.06
C PRO A 123 22.63 1.39 -9.03
N PRO A 124 22.59 1.93 -10.27
CA PRO A 124 23.72 1.85 -11.21
C PRO A 124 25.00 2.45 -10.60
N GLU A 125 26.16 1.94 -10.98
CA GLU A 125 27.48 2.36 -10.43
C GLU A 125 27.79 3.84 -10.66
N ASP A 126 27.24 4.44 -11.70
CA ASP A 126 27.43 5.85 -12.07
C ASP A 126 26.44 6.80 -11.39
N THR A 127 25.46 6.28 -10.62
CA THR A 127 24.39 7.07 -10.02
C THR A 127 24.55 7.10 -8.48
N ASP A 128 24.27 8.26 -7.88
CA ASP A 128 24.25 8.40 -6.42
C ASP A 128 23.12 7.56 -5.82
N PRO A 129 23.43 6.58 -4.94
CA PRO A 129 22.42 5.69 -4.37
C PRO A 129 21.29 6.41 -3.63
N THR A 130 21.61 7.50 -2.94
CA THR A 130 20.62 8.30 -2.21
C THR A 130 19.61 8.92 -3.15
N LEU A 131 20.10 9.54 -4.23
CA LEU A 131 19.23 10.16 -5.23
C LEU A 131 18.43 9.12 -6.02
N PHE A 132 18.99 7.94 -6.26
CA PHE A 132 18.31 6.85 -6.95
C PHE A 132 17.10 6.33 -6.16
N TYR A 133 17.29 5.95 -4.88
CA TYR A 133 16.20 5.48 -4.04
C TYR A 133 15.17 6.58 -3.74
N PHE A 134 15.62 7.82 -3.59
CA PHE A 134 14.74 8.96 -3.46
C PHE A 134 13.90 9.17 -4.73
N ALA A 135 14.51 9.07 -5.92
CA ALA A 135 13.81 9.22 -7.20
C ALA A 135 12.74 8.12 -7.38
N MET A 136 13.04 6.85 -7.03
CA MET A 136 12.04 5.78 -7.06
C MET A 136 10.85 6.10 -6.14
N SER A 137 11.11 6.47 -4.90
CA SER A 137 10.09 6.81 -3.92
C SER A 137 9.27 8.04 -4.32
N PHE A 138 9.92 9.03 -4.92
CA PHE A 138 9.26 10.24 -5.40
C PHE A 138 8.36 9.97 -6.60
N LEU A 139 8.82 9.15 -7.56
CA LEU A 139 8.03 8.77 -8.74
C LEU A 139 6.78 7.99 -8.34
N THR A 140 6.91 7.00 -7.49
CA THR A 140 5.76 6.19 -7.03
C THR A 140 4.76 7.03 -6.23
N TRP A 141 5.24 7.93 -5.37
CA TRP A 141 4.39 8.90 -4.68
C TRP A 141 3.67 9.82 -5.67
N LEU A 142 4.38 10.35 -6.67
CA LEU A 142 3.80 11.23 -7.68
C LEU A 142 2.71 10.52 -8.50
N TYR A 143 2.95 9.27 -8.90
CA TYR A 143 1.97 8.47 -9.65
C TYR A 143 0.69 8.28 -8.85
N TRP A 144 0.82 7.88 -7.58
CA TRP A 144 -0.33 7.66 -6.72
C TRP A 144 -1.18 8.93 -6.55
N VAL A 145 -0.53 10.06 -6.24
CA VAL A 145 -1.21 11.37 -6.09
C VAL A 145 -1.88 11.78 -7.40
N ALA A 146 -1.13 11.75 -8.50
CA ALA A 146 -1.63 12.18 -9.80
C ALA A 146 -2.82 11.35 -10.27
N PHE A 147 -2.75 10.02 -10.16
CA PHE A 147 -3.84 9.14 -10.60
C PHE A 147 -5.03 9.19 -9.65
N SER A 148 -4.84 9.39 -8.37
CA SER A 148 -5.93 9.65 -7.42
C SER A 148 -6.67 10.94 -7.75
N MET A 149 -5.95 12.01 -8.08
CA MET A 149 -6.55 13.28 -8.50
C MET A 149 -7.27 13.14 -9.85
N LEU A 150 -6.63 12.46 -10.81
CA LEU A 150 -7.22 12.22 -12.13
C LEU A 150 -8.51 11.41 -12.01
N GLY A 151 -8.50 10.35 -11.20
CA GLY A 151 -9.70 9.56 -10.90
C GLY A 151 -10.79 10.38 -10.24
N GLY A 152 -10.44 11.23 -9.27
CA GLY A 152 -11.39 12.14 -8.61
C GLY A 152 -12.00 13.17 -9.56
N LEU A 153 -11.20 13.69 -10.49
CA LEU A 153 -11.67 14.63 -11.52
C LEU A 153 -12.63 13.92 -12.49
N LEU A 154 -12.24 12.77 -13.02
CA LEU A 154 -13.08 11.97 -13.92
C LEU A 154 -14.35 11.48 -13.23
N GLY A 155 -14.25 11.02 -11.97
CA GLY A 155 -15.40 10.60 -11.18
C GLY A 155 -16.41 11.70 -10.94
N GLY A 156 -15.95 12.95 -10.80
CA GLY A 156 -16.83 14.12 -10.70
C GLY A 156 -17.54 14.50 -11.99
N LEU A 157 -17.03 14.04 -13.16
CA LEU A 157 -17.63 14.26 -14.48
C LEU A 157 -18.56 13.11 -14.92
N ILE A 158 -18.42 11.95 -14.27
CA ILE A 158 -19.20 10.76 -14.58
C ILE A 158 -20.58 10.86 -13.93
N THR A 159 -21.63 10.81 -14.76
CA THR A 159 -23.04 10.87 -14.32
C THR A 159 -23.74 9.53 -14.35
N PHE A 160 -23.04 8.44 -14.72
CA PHE A 160 -23.62 7.12 -14.77
C PHE A 160 -23.49 6.36 -13.43
N ASP A 161 -24.26 5.31 -13.32
CA ASP A 161 -24.30 4.44 -12.14
C ASP A 161 -22.90 3.84 -11.88
N ILE A 162 -22.37 4.12 -10.70
CA ILE A 162 -21.09 3.62 -10.20
C ILE A 162 -21.26 2.39 -9.31
N THR A 163 -22.44 1.77 -9.34
CA THR A 163 -22.71 0.51 -8.64
C THR A 163 -21.65 -0.52 -9.03
N GLY A 164 -20.94 -1.03 -8.06
CA GLY A 164 -19.81 -1.95 -8.27
C GLY A 164 -18.41 -1.34 -8.13
N ILE A 165 -18.25 -0.02 -8.16
CA ILE A 165 -16.96 0.61 -7.82
C ILE A 165 -16.57 0.33 -6.35
N ASP A 166 -17.55 0.19 -5.47
CA ASP A 166 -17.33 -0.24 -4.08
C ASP A 166 -16.67 -1.63 -4.01
N PHE A 167 -16.82 -2.46 -5.05
CA PHE A 167 -16.11 -3.73 -5.19
C PHE A 167 -14.61 -3.56 -5.49
N ALA A 168 -14.17 -2.39 -5.93
CA ALA A 168 -12.76 -2.15 -6.27
C ALA A 168 -11.83 -2.39 -5.07
N LEU A 169 -12.27 -2.06 -3.85
CA LEU A 169 -11.52 -2.35 -2.62
C LEU A 169 -11.39 -3.86 -2.41
N THR A 170 -12.48 -4.61 -2.54
CA THR A 170 -12.47 -6.07 -2.40
C THR A 170 -11.58 -6.70 -3.47
N ALA A 171 -11.70 -6.26 -4.72
CA ALA A 171 -10.87 -6.71 -5.83
C ALA A 171 -9.38 -6.43 -5.57
N LEU A 172 -9.05 -5.24 -5.06
CA LEU A 172 -7.68 -4.89 -4.68
C LEU A 172 -7.11 -5.87 -3.65
N PHE A 173 -7.84 -6.13 -2.57
CA PHE A 173 -7.36 -7.06 -1.54
C PHE A 173 -7.26 -8.50 -2.05
N VAL A 174 -8.17 -8.94 -2.91
CA VAL A 174 -8.10 -10.25 -3.55
C VAL A 174 -6.87 -10.37 -4.43
N VAL A 175 -6.58 -9.36 -5.26
CA VAL A 175 -5.38 -9.34 -6.12
C VAL A 175 -4.11 -9.37 -5.26
N LEU A 176 -4.01 -8.52 -4.25
CA LEU A 176 -2.86 -8.49 -3.33
C LEU A 176 -2.67 -9.84 -2.63
N PHE A 177 -3.75 -10.47 -2.19
CA PHE A 177 -3.69 -11.81 -1.58
C PHE A 177 -3.20 -12.85 -2.57
N ILE A 178 -3.73 -12.87 -3.80
CA ILE A 178 -3.30 -13.80 -4.86
C ILE A 178 -1.82 -13.62 -5.17
N GLU A 179 -1.35 -12.38 -5.37
CA GLU A 179 0.06 -12.08 -5.63
C GLU A 179 0.98 -12.61 -4.52
N GLN A 180 0.56 -12.54 -3.27
CA GLN A 180 1.33 -13.09 -2.16
C GLN A 180 1.33 -14.63 -2.17
N VAL A 181 0.19 -15.26 -2.40
CA VAL A 181 0.05 -16.74 -2.36
C VAL A 181 0.65 -17.45 -3.59
N VAL A 182 0.82 -16.75 -4.70
CA VAL A 182 1.54 -17.29 -5.89
C VAL A 182 2.97 -17.69 -5.50
N LYS A 183 3.63 -16.96 -4.63
CA LYS A 183 4.94 -17.32 -4.09
C LYS A 183 4.82 -18.56 -3.20
N LYS A 184 5.58 -19.63 -3.51
CA LYS A 184 5.49 -20.93 -2.78
C LYS A 184 5.69 -20.78 -1.27
N GLU A 185 6.58 -19.87 -0.86
CA GLU A 185 6.92 -19.58 0.52
C GLU A 185 5.72 -19.02 1.33
N ASN A 186 4.81 -18.33 0.67
CA ASN A 186 3.66 -17.67 1.30
C ASN A 186 2.37 -18.51 1.26
N ARG A 187 2.38 -19.69 0.65
CA ARG A 187 1.18 -20.52 0.51
C ARG A 187 0.66 -21.03 1.85
N ALA A 188 1.53 -21.53 2.71
CA ALA A 188 1.13 -22.04 4.02
C ALA A 188 0.65 -20.89 4.95
N PRO A 189 1.38 -19.75 5.08
CA PRO A 189 0.87 -18.59 5.79
C PRO A 189 -0.43 -18.03 5.22
N GLY A 190 -0.57 -17.99 3.89
CA GLY A 190 -1.79 -17.53 3.24
C GLY A 190 -3.00 -18.44 3.51
N ALA A 191 -2.80 -19.75 3.45
CA ALA A 191 -3.84 -20.71 3.79
C ALA A 191 -4.24 -20.61 5.28
N ALA A 192 -3.26 -20.48 6.19
CA ALA A 192 -3.52 -20.27 7.60
C ALA A 192 -4.34 -18.99 7.85
N GLY A 193 -3.97 -17.89 7.20
CA GLY A 193 -4.72 -16.62 7.27
C GLY A 193 -6.17 -16.78 6.79
N LEU A 194 -6.38 -17.48 5.66
CA LEU A 194 -7.73 -17.71 5.13
C LEU A 194 -8.58 -18.56 6.10
N VAL A 195 -8.01 -19.64 6.64
CA VAL A 195 -8.71 -20.50 7.63
C VAL A 195 -9.05 -19.69 8.89
N CYS A 196 -8.12 -18.90 9.41
CA CYS A 196 -8.37 -18.04 10.57
C CYS A 196 -9.45 -16.97 10.27
N ALA A 197 -9.47 -16.41 9.07
CA ALA A 197 -10.50 -15.45 8.67
C ALA A 197 -11.89 -16.10 8.61
N VAL A 198 -11.99 -17.29 8.00
CA VAL A 198 -13.26 -18.05 7.94
C VAL A 198 -13.71 -18.45 9.35
N ALA A 199 -12.80 -18.92 10.21
CA ALA A 199 -13.11 -19.25 11.60
C ALA A 199 -13.57 -18.01 12.38
N GLY A 200 -12.89 -16.88 12.21
CA GLY A 200 -13.28 -15.61 12.80
C GLY A 200 -14.67 -15.16 12.37
N LEU A 201 -14.97 -15.28 11.08
CA LEU A 201 -16.30 -14.97 10.53
C LEU A 201 -17.39 -15.86 11.13
N ALA A 202 -17.13 -17.17 11.22
CA ALA A 202 -18.10 -18.14 11.73
C ALA A 202 -18.41 -17.95 13.23
N VAL A 203 -17.40 -17.52 14.02
CA VAL A 203 -17.53 -17.41 15.49
C VAL A 203 -18.00 -16.02 15.92
N PHE A 204 -17.47 -14.95 15.30
CA PHE A 204 -17.68 -13.56 15.74
C PHE A 204 -18.61 -12.76 14.83
N GLY A 205 -19.04 -13.32 13.68
CA GLY A 205 -19.87 -12.64 12.70
C GLY A 205 -19.09 -11.59 11.89
N ALA A 206 -19.73 -11.03 10.86
CA ALA A 206 -19.09 -10.13 9.91
C ALA A 206 -18.57 -8.82 10.55
N ASP A 207 -19.31 -8.28 11.52
CA ASP A 207 -18.99 -6.98 12.13
C ASP A 207 -17.77 -7.03 13.07
N ASN A 208 -17.50 -8.20 13.70
CA ASN A 208 -16.48 -8.32 14.73
C ASN A 208 -15.34 -9.30 14.39
N MET A 209 -15.34 -9.90 13.19
CA MET A 209 -14.39 -10.95 12.81
C MET A 209 -12.94 -10.47 12.65
N VAL A 210 -12.72 -9.20 12.30
CA VAL A 210 -11.41 -8.71 11.84
C VAL A 210 -10.34 -8.85 12.92
N ILE A 211 -10.59 -8.33 14.12
CA ILE A 211 -9.62 -8.36 15.23
C ILE A 211 -9.33 -9.81 15.68
N PRO A 212 -10.35 -10.65 15.98
CA PRO A 212 -10.10 -12.03 16.36
C PRO A 212 -9.38 -12.85 15.28
N ALA A 213 -9.74 -12.69 14.00
CA ALA A 213 -9.10 -13.39 12.90
C ALA A 213 -7.61 -13.03 12.79
N MET A 214 -7.25 -11.75 12.97
CA MET A 214 -5.86 -11.31 12.94
C MET A 214 -5.06 -11.82 14.13
N VAL A 215 -5.63 -11.80 15.34
CA VAL A 215 -4.97 -12.35 16.53
C VAL A 215 -4.75 -13.87 16.37
N LEU A 216 -5.76 -14.59 15.87
CA LEU A 216 -5.63 -16.01 15.56
C LEU A 216 -4.56 -16.28 14.51
N THR A 217 -4.57 -15.53 13.42
CA THR A 217 -3.54 -15.64 12.36
C THR A 217 -2.15 -15.41 12.91
N LEU A 218 -1.97 -14.35 13.70
CA LEU A 218 -0.68 -14.03 14.32
C LEU A 218 -0.24 -15.17 15.26
N ALA A 219 -1.13 -15.68 16.10
CA ALA A 219 -0.84 -16.79 17.02
C ALA A 219 -0.42 -18.06 16.27
N VAL A 220 -1.17 -18.43 15.22
CA VAL A 220 -0.84 -19.60 14.39
C VAL A 220 0.53 -19.42 13.72
N LEU A 221 0.80 -18.28 13.10
CA LEU A 221 2.08 -18.03 12.42
C LEU A 221 3.27 -18.00 13.39
N LEU A 222 3.09 -17.48 14.61
CA LEU A 222 4.14 -17.51 15.64
C LEU A 222 4.42 -18.94 16.14
N LEU A 223 3.39 -19.76 16.25
CA LEU A 223 3.55 -21.18 16.63
C LEU A 223 4.21 -22.00 15.52
N GLU A 224 3.86 -21.73 14.27
CA GLU A 224 4.45 -22.39 13.11
C GLU A 224 5.87 -21.92 12.78
N ARG A 225 6.27 -20.69 13.20
CA ARG A 225 7.60 -20.14 12.96
C ARG A 225 8.72 -21.11 13.36
N ARG A 226 8.55 -21.88 14.43
CA ARG A 226 9.52 -22.89 14.87
C ARG A 226 9.70 -24.02 13.86
N LYS A 227 8.72 -24.28 12.99
CA LYS A 227 8.76 -25.32 11.95
C LYS A 227 9.21 -24.78 10.59
N LEU A 228 9.02 -23.48 10.34
CA LEU A 228 9.37 -22.83 9.08
C LEU A 228 10.81 -22.30 9.05
N CYS A 229 11.45 -22.17 10.22
CA CYS A 229 12.85 -21.73 10.37
C CYS A 229 13.82 -22.88 10.71
N ALA A 230 13.35 -24.13 10.74
CA ALA A 230 14.15 -25.36 10.83
C ALA A 230 14.25 -26.03 9.47
#